data_c6f9cc0dcdf1062e7773a25c6e820dbb
#
_entry.id   c6f9cc0dcdf1062e7773a25c6e820dbb
#
_cell.length_a   1.000
_cell.length_b   1.000
_cell.length_c   1.000
_cell.angle_alpha   90.00
_cell.angle_beta   90.00
_cell.angle_gamma   90.00
#
_symmetry.space_group_name_H-M   'P 1'
#
loop_
_entity.id
_entity.type
_entity.pdbx_description
1 polymer ?
#
loop_
_entity_poly.entity_id
_entity_poly.type
_entity_poly.pdbx_seq_one_letter_code
_entity_poly.pdbx_strand_id
1 'polypeptide(L)'
;MITGTEAGRRRRVRLTPVPSIPVEFAGERAGEGPLTLGQLDVYTWTRSIPDHPHAFLRVELPVPAMASVGDVAGAVAALIERHETLRTTFVPGGQPRQRVAGSGVLVVEACSLGEGEWGPGDRPAVAGALVRWLRESPDPSRRPVRVAVAVAGDRVIACAAGFTHLAVDHGAIEILRRDFAGLLARPGQRLAGGPGHQPLDQAELEAAPAERTRAEAALDYLREQFRRIPHCLYALPGARPSGESLAVELSSAAAAMAVRQVAARTRASRSSVVLAAVCAVVARRAGYRELVLPIVSSNRFERHLANYVGPLAQGAVATVEVAGRGFDELARHTWTTVLEATRLARYDTARRDAMNELIEHERGLRLSLDPLFNSLVPESWSGLTAGVGVKPEEIDSALARTELRWRPALDGGVPLRFSLNQVDGCLRLEARSGDNRLLPRAELELALLAVERLLVAAAPGDVPGGQVPEAIGLEPVAGSPDRVLADSCWVGVADVQRLVDEAAAPAVARVFASAGGRPLVAYLEATDAVQTPEQAHARCMAALARHPTAITPGYYVICPTAPADPADLAAWPPPLATGTGR
;
A
#
# COMPACT_ATOMS: atom_id res chain seq x y z
N MET A 1 -3.12 -32.98 29.22
CA MET A 1 -1.70 -33.22 28.91
C MET A 1 -1.60 -33.61 27.45
N ILE A 2 -1.27 -32.69 26.58
CA ILE A 2 -0.95 -32.94 25.17
C ILE A 2 0.42 -32.33 25.00
N THR A 3 1.38 -33.22 24.79
CA THR A 3 2.81 -32.97 24.63
C THR A 3 3.05 -32.14 23.36
N GLY A 4 3.67 -30.98 23.54
CA GLY A 4 4.10 -30.12 22.45
C GLY A 4 5.18 -30.80 21.61
N THR A 5 4.92 -30.94 20.34
CA THR A 5 5.89 -31.31 19.32
C THR A 5 6.90 -30.17 19.15
N GLU A 6 8.16 -30.49 19.22
CA GLU A 6 9.33 -29.64 19.06
C GLU A 6 9.22 -28.76 17.80
N ALA A 7 9.01 -27.46 18.00
CA ALA A 7 9.29 -26.45 16.99
C ALA A 7 10.80 -26.45 16.75
N GLY A 8 11.22 -27.03 15.64
CA GLY A 8 12.63 -27.12 15.25
C GLY A 8 13.31 -25.75 15.40
N ARG A 9 14.30 -25.66 16.29
CA ARG A 9 15.19 -24.50 16.43
C ARG A 9 15.75 -24.19 15.04
N ARG A 10 15.23 -23.17 14.36
CA ARG A 10 15.83 -22.65 13.13
C ARG A 10 17.27 -22.27 13.45
N ARG A 11 18.20 -23.07 12.97
CA ARG A 11 19.64 -22.86 13.12
C ARG A 11 19.96 -21.45 12.61
N ARG A 12 20.52 -20.57 13.45
CA ARG A 12 20.96 -19.23 13.03
C ARG A 12 22.15 -19.42 12.12
N VAL A 13 21.97 -19.17 10.81
CA VAL A 13 23.08 -19.13 9.87
C VAL A 13 23.95 -17.93 10.20
N ARG A 14 25.25 -18.19 10.45
CA ARG A 14 26.26 -17.16 10.68
C ARG A 14 26.97 -16.86 9.37
N LEU A 15 26.96 -15.59 8.97
CA LEU A 15 27.68 -15.08 7.82
C LEU A 15 28.92 -14.35 8.30
N THR A 16 30.08 -14.69 7.73
CA THR A 16 31.35 -14.02 8.01
C THR A 16 31.82 -13.26 6.80
N PRO A 17 32.04 -11.93 6.87
CA PRO A 17 32.51 -11.15 5.73
C PRO A 17 33.84 -11.70 5.20
N VAL A 18 33.97 -11.75 3.87
CA VAL A 18 35.21 -12.05 3.15
C VAL A 18 35.45 -10.95 2.10
N PRO A 19 36.62 -10.90 1.45
CA PRO A 19 36.91 -9.89 0.45
C PRO A 19 35.80 -9.81 -0.59
N SER A 20 35.31 -8.60 -0.82
CA SER A 20 34.26 -8.31 -1.80
C SER A 20 34.76 -8.50 -3.24
N ILE A 21 33.83 -8.77 -4.15
CA ILE A 21 34.12 -9.09 -5.55
C ILE A 21 33.84 -7.83 -6.39
N PRO A 22 34.84 -7.21 -7.02
CA PRO A 22 34.61 -6.12 -7.97
C PRO A 22 34.01 -6.68 -9.27
N VAL A 23 32.93 -6.08 -9.73
CA VAL A 23 32.23 -6.44 -10.98
C VAL A 23 32.21 -5.21 -11.87
N GLU A 24 33.02 -5.24 -12.92
CA GLU A 24 33.05 -4.20 -13.94
C GLU A 24 31.84 -4.34 -14.86
N PHE A 25 31.31 -3.23 -15.33
CA PHE A 25 30.25 -3.18 -16.32
C PHE A 25 30.48 -2.06 -17.35
N ALA A 26 30.00 -2.29 -18.60
CA ALA A 26 29.99 -1.31 -19.67
C ALA A 26 28.65 -1.36 -20.40
N GLY A 27 27.78 -0.39 -20.11
CA GLY A 27 26.47 -0.27 -20.73
C GLY A 27 26.53 0.39 -22.10
N GLU A 28 25.56 0.11 -22.95
CA GLU A 28 25.51 0.64 -24.33
C GLU A 28 25.22 2.15 -24.40
N ARG A 29 24.58 2.73 -23.37
CA ARG A 29 24.17 4.13 -23.34
C ARG A 29 24.51 4.77 -22.00
N ALA A 30 24.87 6.05 -22.03
CA ALA A 30 24.93 6.96 -20.89
C ALA A 30 24.06 8.17 -21.18
N GLY A 31 23.57 8.84 -20.16
CA GLY A 31 22.76 10.03 -20.36
C GLY A 31 22.15 10.57 -19.08
N GLU A 32 21.48 11.71 -19.21
CA GLU A 32 20.77 12.35 -18.12
C GLU A 32 19.39 12.83 -18.61
N GLY A 33 18.37 12.69 -17.77
CA GLY A 33 17.01 13.10 -18.07
C GLY A 33 16.20 13.42 -16.81
N PRO A 34 14.96 13.89 -16.96
CA PRO A 34 14.03 14.00 -15.84
C PRO A 34 13.70 12.64 -15.26
N LEU A 35 13.15 12.60 -14.05
CA LEU A 35 12.56 11.38 -13.51
C LEU A 35 11.32 11.01 -14.33
N THR A 36 11.03 9.70 -14.42
CA THR A 36 9.72 9.20 -14.88
C THR A 36 8.64 9.50 -13.84
N LEU A 37 7.36 9.45 -14.23
CA LEU A 37 6.23 9.64 -13.29
C LEU A 37 6.30 8.66 -12.12
N GLY A 38 6.64 7.39 -12.37
CA GLY A 38 6.81 6.39 -11.31
C GLY A 38 8.02 6.68 -10.41
N GLN A 39 9.14 7.14 -10.96
CA GLN A 39 10.30 7.58 -10.17
C GLN A 39 9.97 8.83 -9.33
N LEU A 40 9.21 9.77 -9.90
CA LEU A 40 8.79 10.98 -9.19
C LEU A 40 7.86 10.65 -8.01
N ASP A 41 6.96 9.70 -8.19
CA ASP A 41 6.09 9.23 -7.10
C ASP A 41 6.91 8.66 -5.94
N VAL A 42 7.84 7.75 -6.23
CA VAL A 42 8.75 7.19 -5.21
C VAL A 42 9.64 8.27 -4.57
N TYR A 43 10.15 9.20 -5.38
CA TYR A 43 10.99 10.29 -4.89
C TYR A 43 10.26 11.19 -3.89
N THR A 44 9.03 11.58 -4.22
CA THR A 44 8.19 12.42 -3.35
C THR A 44 7.86 11.69 -2.05
N TRP A 45 7.42 10.42 -2.16
CA TRP A 45 7.09 9.59 -1.01
C TRP A 45 8.29 9.34 -0.08
N THR A 46 9.46 8.99 -0.62
CA THR A 46 10.64 8.72 0.21
C THR A 46 11.20 9.96 0.89
N ARG A 47 10.92 11.14 0.36
CA ARG A 47 11.27 12.42 1.02
C ARG A 47 10.32 12.77 2.17
N SER A 48 9.05 12.42 2.05
CA SER A 48 8.07 12.67 3.12
C SER A 48 8.26 11.75 4.33
N ILE A 49 8.85 10.56 4.12
CA ILE A 49 9.13 9.58 5.18
C ILE A 49 10.60 9.11 5.03
N PRO A 50 11.56 9.88 5.54
CA PRO A 50 12.97 9.49 5.54
C PRO A 50 13.15 8.13 6.25
N ASP A 51 14.09 7.32 5.77
CA ASP A 51 14.45 6.00 6.32
C ASP A 51 13.31 4.96 6.30
N HIS A 52 12.29 5.18 5.46
CA HIS A 52 11.21 4.21 5.31
C HIS A 52 11.75 2.84 4.90
N PRO A 53 11.36 1.74 5.58
CA PRO A 53 11.91 0.39 5.33
C PRO A 53 11.72 -0.09 3.89
N HIS A 54 10.70 0.41 3.18
CA HIS A 54 10.44 0.09 1.76
C HIS A 54 11.16 1.02 0.78
N ALA A 55 11.90 2.03 1.23
CA ALA A 55 12.73 2.84 0.34
C ALA A 55 13.84 2.01 -0.33
N PHE A 56 14.18 0.87 0.28
CA PHE A 56 15.15 -0.08 -0.24
C PHE A 56 14.56 -1.50 -0.21
N LEU A 57 14.22 -2.03 -1.39
CA LEU A 57 13.61 -3.34 -1.56
C LEU A 57 14.68 -4.43 -1.56
N ARG A 58 14.48 -5.52 -0.83
CA ARG A 58 15.45 -6.61 -0.69
C ARG A 58 14.82 -7.92 -1.08
N VAL A 59 15.53 -8.68 -1.92
CA VAL A 59 15.03 -9.95 -2.44
C VAL A 59 16.14 -10.99 -2.52
N GLU A 60 15.75 -12.24 -2.47
CA GLU A 60 16.59 -13.36 -2.87
C GLU A 60 16.64 -13.44 -4.39
N LEU A 61 17.84 -13.63 -4.95
CA LEU A 61 18.04 -13.94 -6.36
C LEU A 61 18.27 -15.45 -6.54
N PRO A 62 17.63 -16.09 -7.53
CA PRO A 62 17.76 -17.53 -7.72
C PRO A 62 19.16 -17.91 -8.21
N VAL A 63 19.81 -18.84 -7.49
CA VAL A 63 21.15 -19.34 -7.85
C VAL A 63 21.12 -20.86 -8.00
N PRO A 64 21.56 -21.41 -9.15
CA PRO A 64 21.72 -22.85 -9.34
C PRO A 64 22.71 -23.46 -8.32
N ALA A 65 22.54 -24.76 -8.04
CA ALA A 65 23.35 -25.44 -7.02
C ALA A 65 24.86 -25.43 -7.31
N MET A 66 25.26 -25.35 -8.57
CA MET A 66 26.66 -25.45 -9.03
C MET A 66 27.23 -24.10 -9.52
N ALA A 67 26.54 -22.99 -9.30
CA ALA A 67 27.02 -21.68 -9.76
C ALA A 67 28.32 -21.31 -9.03
N SER A 68 29.33 -20.92 -9.77
CA SER A 68 30.58 -20.38 -9.25
C SER A 68 30.46 -18.89 -8.93
N VAL A 69 31.42 -18.36 -8.19
CA VAL A 69 31.55 -16.91 -7.94
C VAL A 69 31.68 -16.16 -9.27
N GLY A 70 32.44 -16.70 -10.24
CA GLY A 70 32.61 -16.11 -11.56
C GLY A 70 31.31 -16.05 -12.37
N ASP A 71 30.49 -17.13 -12.33
CA ASP A 71 29.20 -17.15 -13.02
C ASP A 71 28.25 -16.07 -12.48
N VAL A 72 28.19 -15.94 -11.14
CA VAL A 72 27.34 -14.94 -10.50
C VAL A 72 27.84 -13.52 -10.78
N ALA A 73 29.15 -13.28 -10.73
CA ALA A 73 29.73 -11.97 -11.05
C ALA A 73 29.44 -11.58 -12.52
N GLY A 74 29.61 -12.53 -13.46
CA GLY A 74 29.27 -12.32 -14.87
C GLY A 74 27.77 -12.05 -15.09
N ALA A 75 26.89 -12.78 -14.39
CA ALA A 75 25.44 -12.54 -14.47
C ALA A 75 25.06 -11.16 -13.89
N VAL A 76 25.68 -10.73 -12.79
CA VAL A 76 25.48 -9.40 -12.21
C VAL A 76 25.94 -8.29 -13.18
N ALA A 77 27.12 -8.43 -13.81
CA ALA A 77 27.61 -7.50 -14.82
C ALA A 77 26.61 -7.34 -15.97
N ALA A 78 26.21 -8.48 -16.58
CA ALA A 78 25.27 -8.52 -17.70
C ALA A 78 23.89 -7.93 -17.34
N LEU A 79 23.43 -8.14 -16.10
CA LEU A 79 22.17 -7.57 -15.62
C LEU A 79 22.24 -6.04 -15.52
N ILE A 80 23.36 -5.49 -15.00
CA ILE A 80 23.59 -4.04 -14.87
C ILE A 80 23.75 -3.40 -16.27
N GLU A 81 24.46 -4.07 -17.17
CA GLU A 81 24.62 -3.59 -18.56
C GLU A 81 23.28 -3.50 -19.28
N ARG A 82 22.42 -4.52 -19.10
CA ARG A 82 21.11 -4.61 -19.73
C ARG A 82 20.12 -3.58 -19.23
N HIS A 83 20.09 -3.30 -17.92
CA HIS A 83 19.08 -2.48 -17.26
C HIS A 83 19.69 -1.18 -16.72
N GLU A 84 19.43 -0.07 -17.42
CA GLU A 84 19.98 1.25 -17.09
C GLU A 84 19.70 1.69 -15.66
N THR A 85 18.52 1.34 -15.13
CA THR A 85 18.12 1.70 -13.77
C THR A 85 19.11 1.21 -12.70
N LEU A 86 19.80 0.08 -12.95
CA LEU A 86 20.77 -0.49 -11.99
C LEU A 86 22.12 0.25 -11.97
N ARG A 87 22.35 1.15 -12.92
CA ARG A 87 23.52 2.02 -13.02
C ARG A 87 23.14 3.50 -13.06
N THR A 88 21.94 3.81 -12.56
CA THR A 88 21.39 5.18 -12.51
C THR A 88 21.62 5.81 -11.15
N THR A 89 22.13 7.03 -11.13
CA THR A 89 22.19 7.90 -9.95
C THR A 89 21.03 8.88 -9.98
N PHE A 90 20.35 9.04 -8.86
CA PHE A 90 19.25 10.00 -8.71
C PHE A 90 19.77 11.29 -8.07
N VAL A 91 19.67 12.38 -8.84
CA VAL A 91 20.16 13.69 -8.43
C VAL A 91 19.00 14.49 -7.84
N PRO A 92 19.03 14.81 -6.53
CA PRO A 92 17.97 15.59 -5.89
C PRO A 92 17.99 17.05 -6.32
N GLY A 93 16.84 17.71 -6.26
CA GLY A 93 16.70 19.14 -6.58
C GLY A 93 15.24 19.53 -6.67
N GLY A 94 14.98 20.80 -7.02
CA GLY A 94 13.63 21.29 -7.33
C GLY A 94 13.03 20.59 -8.55
N GLN A 95 13.87 20.21 -9.51
CA GLN A 95 13.55 19.29 -10.60
C GLN A 95 14.53 18.12 -10.52
N PRO A 96 14.17 17.01 -9.85
CA PRO A 96 15.06 15.88 -9.68
C PRO A 96 15.34 15.20 -11.03
N ARG A 97 16.55 14.67 -11.19
CA ARG A 97 17.02 14.07 -12.44
C ARG A 97 17.57 12.66 -12.22
N GLN A 98 17.53 11.85 -13.26
CA GLN A 98 18.21 10.58 -13.34
C GLN A 98 19.45 10.71 -14.25
N ARG A 99 20.57 10.10 -13.81
CA ARG A 99 21.82 10.06 -14.56
C ARG A 99 22.28 8.62 -14.71
N VAL A 100 22.32 8.15 -15.94
CA VAL A 100 22.72 6.78 -16.31
C VAL A 100 24.22 6.78 -16.60
N ALA A 101 24.98 5.95 -15.86
CA ALA A 101 26.41 5.76 -16.09
C ALA A 101 26.65 4.85 -17.29
N GLY A 102 27.64 5.19 -18.14
CA GLY A 102 28.07 4.33 -19.26
C GLY A 102 28.92 3.13 -18.83
N SER A 103 29.70 3.28 -17.75
CA SER A 103 30.55 2.22 -17.21
C SER A 103 30.81 2.43 -15.72
N GLY A 104 31.32 1.43 -15.05
CA GLY A 104 31.65 1.52 -13.63
C GLY A 104 32.01 0.18 -13.02
N VAL A 105 32.11 0.18 -11.70
CA VAL A 105 32.36 -1.03 -10.89
C VAL A 105 31.30 -1.12 -9.82
N LEU A 106 30.58 -2.25 -9.78
CA LEU A 106 29.77 -2.65 -8.63
C LEU A 106 30.60 -3.56 -7.73
N VAL A 107 30.55 -3.34 -6.44
CA VAL A 107 31.19 -4.23 -5.44
C VAL A 107 30.12 -5.19 -4.92
N VAL A 108 30.28 -6.49 -5.24
CA VAL A 108 29.44 -7.55 -4.67
C VAL A 108 29.99 -7.94 -3.31
N GLU A 109 29.15 -7.82 -2.28
CA GLU A 109 29.50 -8.19 -0.90
C GLU A 109 29.56 -9.71 -0.78
N ALA A 110 30.65 -10.26 -0.26
CA ALA A 110 30.80 -11.69 -0.10
C ALA A 110 30.88 -12.08 1.39
N CYS A 111 30.18 -13.15 1.74
CA CYS A 111 30.20 -13.73 3.07
C CYS A 111 30.51 -15.23 2.97
N SER A 112 31.43 -15.75 3.79
CA SER A 112 31.64 -17.17 3.91
C SER A 112 30.67 -17.81 4.90
N LEU A 113 30.40 -19.09 4.66
CA LEU A 113 29.68 -19.99 5.55
C LEU A 113 30.71 -20.91 6.24
N GLY A 114 30.59 -21.10 7.56
CA GLY A 114 31.43 -22.02 8.31
C GLY A 114 31.31 -23.46 7.80
N GLU A 115 32.41 -24.20 7.78
CA GLU A 115 32.40 -25.62 7.42
C GLU A 115 31.50 -26.41 8.38
N GLY A 116 30.59 -27.23 7.81
CA GLY A 116 29.64 -28.03 8.59
C GLY A 116 28.48 -27.25 9.22
N GLU A 117 28.38 -25.94 9.02
CA GLU A 117 27.28 -25.11 9.56
C GLU A 117 26.05 -25.09 8.66
N TRP A 118 26.09 -25.64 7.45
CA TRP A 118 24.98 -25.65 6.49
C TRP A 118 24.94 -26.92 5.65
N GLY A 119 23.73 -27.27 5.15
CA GLY A 119 23.49 -28.36 4.20
C GLY A 119 22.58 -27.90 3.04
N PRO A 120 22.35 -28.76 2.01
CA PRO A 120 21.51 -28.39 0.87
C PRO A 120 20.11 -27.89 1.22
N GLY A 121 19.53 -28.36 2.33
CA GLY A 121 18.23 -27.94 2.83
C GLY A 121 18.23 -26.56 3.50
N ASP A 122 19.40 -26.01 3.84
CA ASP A 122 19.53 -24.73 4.56
C ASP A 122 19.60 -23.52 3.63
N ARG A 123 19.60 -23.70 2.29
CA ARG A 123 19.70 -22.60 1.31
C ARG A 123 18.70 -21.49 1.54
N PRO A 124 17.40 -21.74 1.83
CA PRO A 124 16.46 -20.67 2.13
C PRO A 124 16.81 -19.89 3.40
N ALA A 125 17.37 -20.57 4.40
CA ALA A 125 17.83 -19.91 5.64
C ALA A 125 19.06 -19.03 5.40
N VAL A 126 19.98 -19.48 4.53
CA VAL A 126 21.17 -18.71 4.10
C VAL A 126 20.73 -17.47 3.30
N ALA A 127 19.82 -17.61 2.35
CA ALA A 127 19.27 -16.50 1.58
C ALA A 127 18.57 -15.48 2.48
N GLY A 128 17.76 -15.95 3.45
CA GLY A 128 17.15 -15.09 4.45
C GLY A 128 18.18 -14.38 5.35
N ALA A 129 19.32 -14.99 5.62
CA ALA A 129 20.42 -14.35 6.35
C ALA A 129 21.08 -13.24 5.51
N LEU A 130 21.28 -13.43 4.19
CA LEU A 130 21.80 -12.38 3.29
C LEU A 130 20.82 -11.20 3.17
N VAL A 131 19.52 -11.45 3.09
CA VAL A 131 18.50 -10.38 3.07
C VAL A 131 18.57 -9.55 4.36
N ARG A 132 18.77 -10.20 5.52
CA ARG A 132 19.00 -9.48 6.78
C ARG A 132 20.31 -8.72 6.77
N TRP A 133 21.39 -9.31 6.27
CA TRP A 133 22.69 -8.66 6.09
C TRP A 133 22.55 -7.33 5.33
N LEU A 134 21.91 -7.35 4.17
CA LEU A 134 21.65 -6.15 3.37
C LEU A 134 20.76 -5.11 4.09
N ARG A 135 20.01 -5.51 5.11
CA ARG A 135 19.20 -4.60 5.93
C ARG A 135 20.02 -3.95 7.03
N GLU A 136 20.86 -4.71 7.68
CA GLU A 136 21.60 -4.30 8.88
C GLU A 136 22.93 -3.59 8.55
N SER A 137 23.47 -3.83 7.35
CA SER A 137 24.69 -3.17 6.89
C SER A 137 24.39 -1.84 6.23
N PRO A 138 24.83 -0.69 6.78
CA PRO A 138 24.59 0.61 6.16
C PRO A 138 25.32 0.71 4.82
N ASP A 139 24.68 1.33 3.84
CA ASP A 139 25.30 1.69 2.57
C ASP A 139 25.44 3.21 2.45
N PRO A 140 26.63 3.77 2.68
CA PRO A 140 26.86 5.20 2.52
C PRO A 140 26.89 5.63 1.05
N SER A 141 26.98 4.68 0.10
CA SER A 141 27.21 4.98 -1.32
C SER A 141 25.94 5.45 -2.07
N ARG A 142 24.75 5.28 -1.50
CA ARG A 142 23.45 5.57 -2.15
C ARG A 142 23.31 4.98 -3.55
N ARG A 143 23.93 3.80 -3.77
CA ARG A 143 23.88 3.11 -5.08
C ARG A 143 22.46 2.59 -5.36
N PRO A 144 22.06 2.48 -6.62
CA PRO A 144 20.74 1.97 -6.99
C PRO A 144 20.58 0.48 -6.64
N VAL A 145 21.67 -0.27 -6.57
CA VAL A 145 21.67 -1.70 -6.28
C VAL A 145 22.83 -2.09 -5.36
N ARG A 146 22.58 -3.02 -4.45
CA ARG A 146 23.56 -3.78 -3.67
C ARG A 146 23.34 -5.27 -3.92
N VAL A 147 24.41 -6.04 -4.02
CA VAL A 147 24.34 -7.49 -4.19
C VAL A 147 25.23 -8.14 -3.13
N ALA A 148 24.70 -9.17 -2.47
CA ALA A 148 25.44 -9.97 -1.50
C ALA A 148 25.35 -11.46 -1.85
N VAL A 149 26.46 -12.19 -1.70
CA VAL A 149 26.55 -13.63 -1.91
C VAL A 149 27.07 -14.35 -0.68
N ALA A 150 26.52 -15.54 -0.43
CA ALA A 150 27.07 -16.46 0.55
C ALA A 150 27.86 -17.54 -0.20
N VAL A 151 29.13 -17.71 0.14
CA VAL A 151 30.06 -18.60 -0.58
C VAL A 151 30.59 -19.73 0.30
N ALA A 152 30.84 -20.88 -0.32
CA ALA A 152 31.58 -22.00 0.24
C ALA A 152 32.66 -22.41 -0.77
N GLY A 153 33.91 -21.97 -0.53
CA GLY A 153 34.96 -22.00 -1.55
C GLY A 153 34.58 -21.11 -2.75
N ASP A 154 34.70 -21.65 -3.94
CA ASP A 154 34.29 -20.96 -5.21
C ASP A 154 32.79 -21.07 -5.53
N ARG A 155 32.01 -21.75 -4.71
CA ARG A 155 30.57 -21.96 -4.98
C ARG A 155 29.71 -20.92 -4.29
N VAL A 156 28.73 -20.39 -5.00
CA VAL A 156 27.70 -19.53 -4.42
C VAL A 156 26.53 -20.37 -3.92
N ILE A 157 26.26 -20.28 -2.64
CA ILE A 157 25.17 -21.02 -1.97
C ILE A 157 23.86 -20.26 -2.05
N ALA A 158 23.91 -18.94 -1.88
CA ALA A 158 22.77 -18.04 -2.01
C ALA A 158 23.22 -16.66 -2.49
N CYS A 159 22.32 -15.95 -3.14
CA CYS A 159 22.50 -14.57 -3.56
C CYS A 159 21.27 -13.75 -3.15
N ALA A 160 21.51 -12.54 -2.67
CA ALA A 160 20.47 -11.57 -2.40
C ALA A 160 20.84 -10.22 -2.99
N ALA A 161 19.82 -9.47 -3.40
CA ALA A 161 19.99 -8.10 -3.86
C ALA A 161 19.09 -7.14 -3.09
N GLY A 162 19.56 -5.91 -2.96
CA GLY A 162 18.81 -4.78 -2.47
C GLY A 162 18.81 -3.69 -3.51
N PHE A 163 17.65 -3.08 -3.75
CA PHE A 163 17.44 -2.05 -4.76
C PHE A 163 16.80 -0.82 -4.11
N THR A 164 17.25 0.38 -4.45
CA THR A 164 16.45 1.56 -4.13
C THR A 164 15.11 1.48 -4.85
N HIS A 165 14.03 1.85 -4.16
CA HIS A 165 12.70 1.86 -4.80
C HIS A 165 12.61 2.87 -5.96
N LEU A 166 13.51 3.87 -6.01
CA LEU A 166 13.69 4.75 -7.17
C LEU A 166 14.14 4.01 -8.45
N ALA A 167 14.81 2.87 -8.29
CA ALA A 167 15.28 2.05 -9.41
C ALA A 167 14.28 0.96 -9.82
N VAL A 168 13.48 0.45 -8.89
CA VAL A 168 12.60 -0.70 -9.14
C VAL A 168 11.29 -0.62 -8.36
N ASP A 169 10.24 -1.25 -8.90
CA ASP A 169 9.05 -1.68 -8.19
C ASP A 169 8.99 -3.22 -8.11
N HIS A 170 7.92 -3.77 -7.54
CA HIS A 170 7.75 -5.22 -7.43
C HIS A 170 7.76 -5.91 -8.80
N GLY A 171 7.08 -5.35 -9.81
CA GLY A 171 7.08 -5.90 -11.17
C GLY A 171 8.46 -5.90 -11.81
N ALA A 172 9.27 -4.87 -11.59
CA ALA A 172 10.65 -4.79 -12.04
C ALA A 172 11.53 -5.86 -11.37
N ILE A 173 11.34 -6.13 -10.08
CA ILE A 173 12.06 -7.18 -9.35
C ILE A 173 11.82 -8.55 -9.97
N GLU A 174 10.59 -8.89 -10.34
CA GLU A 174 10.29 -10.19 -10.96
C GLU A 174 10.97 -10.33 -12.34
N ILE A 175 11.07 -9.23 -13.11
CA ILE A 175 11.84 -9.22 -14.37
C ILE A 175 13.33 -9.45 -14.07
N LEU A 176 13.91 -8.76 -13.10
CA LEU A 176 15.31 -8.92 -12.72
C LEU A 176 15.62 -10.34 -12.25
N ARG A 177 14.74 -10.95 -11.44
CA ARG A 177 14.89 -12.34 -10.99
C ARG A 177 14.89 -13.32 -12.15
N ARG A 178 13.96 -13.16 -13.09
CA ARG A 178 13.87 -13.98 -14.31
C ARG A 178 15.11 -13.83 -15.17
N ASP A 179 15.54 -12.59 -15.42
CA ASP A 179 16.69 -12.30 -16.28
C ASP A 179 18.00 -12.81 -15.65
N PHE A 180 18.17 -12.64 -14.32
CA PHE A 180 19.31 -13.20 -13.58
C PHE A 180 19.36 -14.72 -13.64
N ALA A 181 18.23 -15.41 -13.46
CA ALA A 181 18.15 -16.87 -13.62
C ALA A 181 18.50 -17.31 -15.04
N GLY A 182 18.03 -16.57 -16.06
CA GLY A 182 18.35 -16.83 -17.47
C GLY A 182 19.83 -16.69 -17.80
N LEU A 183 20.51 -15.69 -17.21
CA LEU A 183 21.95 -15.46 -17.35
C LEU A 183 22.75 -16.59 -16.70
N LEU A 184 22.36 -17.03 -15.50
CA LEU A 184 23.01 -18.16 -14.82
C LEU A 184 22.76 -19.52 -15.47
N ALA A 185 21.65 -19.68 -16.20
CA ALA A 185 21.38 -20.91 -16.96
C ALA A 185 22.30 -21.05 -18.19
N ARG A 186 22.88 -19.93 -18.67
CA ARG A 186 23.77 -19.87 -19.84
C ARG A 186 24.93 -18.90 -19.58
N PRO A 187 25.91 -19.27 -18.74
CA PRO A 187 27.02 -18.38 -18.40
C PRO A 187 27.78 -17.90 -19.64
N GLY A 188 28.10 -16.61 -19.66
CA GLY A 188 28.80 -15.98 -20.78
C GLY A 188 27.95 -15.66 -22.00
N GLN A 189 26.65 -16.01 -22.02
CA GLN A 189 25.73 -15.65 -23.10
C GLN A 189 24.88 -14.44 -22.73
N ARG A 190 24.58 -13.59 -23.71
CA ARG A 190 23.58 -12.52 -23.53
C ARG A 190 22.16 -13.07 -23.59
N LEU A 191 21.25 -12.49 -22.85
CA LEU A 191 19.82 -12.80 -22.96
C LEU A 191 19.31 -12.44 -24.35
N ALA A 192 18.40 -13.25 -24.89
CA ALA A 192 17.75 -12.97 -26.16
C ALA A 192 16.97 -11.66 -26.13
N GLY A 193 16.98 -10.92 -27.23
CA GLY A 193 16.41 -9.57 -27.35
C GLY A 193 17.31 -8.49 -26.75
N GLY A 194 17.23 -7.30 -27.29
CA GLY A 194 17.97 -6.13 -26.80
C GLY A 194 17.52 -5.68 -25.39
N PRO A 195 18.11 -4.60 -24.87
CA PRO A 195 17.79 -4.07 -23.52
C PRO A 195 16.33 -3.62 -23.36
N GLY A 196 15.55 -3.51 -24.42
CA GLY A 196 14.15 -3.08 -24.34
C GLY A 196 14.00 -1.60 -23.97
N HIS A 197 12.78 -1.20 -23.61
CA HIS A 197 12.44 0.16 -23.18
C HIS A 197 13.10 0.48 -21.83
N GLN A 198 13.73 1.65 -21.72
CA GLN A 198 14.54 2.06 -20.57
C GLN A 198 13.97 3.32 -19.88
N PRO A 199 14.41 3.66 -18.65
CA PRO A 199 13.88 4.82 -17.93
C PRO A 199 14.05 6.17 -18.64
N LEU A 200 15.12 6.39 -19.42
CA LEU A 200 15.27 7.62 -20.20
C LEU A 200 14.25 7.68 -21.35
N ASP A 201 13.98 6.53 -22.02
CA ASP A 201 12.96 6.45 -23.07
C ASP A 201 11.55 6.67 -22.50
N GLN A 202 11.30 6.13 -21.30
CA GLN A 202 10.03 6.33 -20.60
C GLN A 202 9.80 7.79 -20.23
N ALA A 203 10.82 8.47 -19.72
CA ALA A 203 10.72 9.88 -19.37
C ALA A 203 10.46 10.76 -20.62
N GLU A 204 11.08 10.43 -21.76
CA GLU A 204 10.82 11.08 -23.04
C GLU A 204 9.38 10.84 -23.52
N LEU A 205 8.91 9.60 -23.44
CA LEU A 205 7.54 9.24 -23.79
C LEU A 205 6.51 10.02 -22.94
N GLU A 206 6.71 10.04 -21.63
CA GLU A 206 5.83 10.75 -20.67
C GLU A 206 5.81 12.26 -20.89
N ALA A 207 6.86 12.82 -21.47
CA ALA A 207 6.92 14.25 -21.86
C ALA A 207 6.14 14.56 -23.14
N ALA A 208 5.70 13.56 -23.91
CA ALA A 208 4.93 13.76 -25.15
C ALA A 208 3.55 14.36 -24.87
N PRO A 209 3.00 15.21 -25.77
CA PRO A 209 1.70 15.87 -25.54
C PRO A 209 0.56 14.91 -25.26
N ALA A 210 0.49 13.76 -25.94
CA ALA A 210 -0.55 12.76 -25.74
C ALA A 210 -0.52 12.15 -24.32
N GLU A 211 0.67 11.85 -23.79
CA GLU A 211 0.82 11.30 -22.44
C GLU A 211 0.53 12.35 -21.36
N ARG A 212 0.88 13.62 -21.60
CA ARG A 212 0.49 14.73 -20.72
C ARG A 212 -1.04 14.85 -20.64
N THR A 213 -1.74 14.77 -21.78
CA THR A 213 -3.22 14.81 -21.79
C THR A 213 -3.81 13.65 -21.00
N ARG A 214 -3.21 12.44 -21.09
CA ARG A 214 -3.64 11.29 -20.27
C ARG A 214 -3.39 11.52 -18.78
N ALA A 215 -2.26 12.10 -18.43
CA ALA A 215 -1.95 12.43 -17.03
C ALA A 215 -2.90 13.49 -16.45
N GLU A 216 -3.34 14.48 -17.26
CA GLU A 216 -4.38 15.43 -16.86
C GLU A 216 -5.71 14.73 -16.59
N ALA A 217 -6.15 13.85 -17.50
CA ALA A 217 -7.40 13.10 -17.33
C ALA A 217 -7.35 12.20 -16.06
N ALA A 218 -6.16 11.66 -15.73
CA ALA A 218 -5.96 10.91 -14.50
C ALA A 218 -6.11 11.79 -13.25
N LEU A 219 -5.58 13.02 -13.27
CA LEU A 219 -5.74 13.97 -12.17
C LEU A 219 -7.21 14.43 -12.01
N ASP A 220 -7.93 14.65 -13.12
CA ASP A 220 -9.34 15.02 -13.06
C ASP A 220 -10.18 13.89 -12.45
N TYR A 221 -9.91 12.64 -12.84
CA TYR A 221 -10.55 11.47 -12.24
C TYR A 221 -10.25 11.38 -10.74
N LEU A 222 -8.97 11.50 -10.32
CA LEU A 222 -8.59 11.45 -8.92
C LEU A 222 -9.26 12.57 -8.10
N ARG A 223 -9.35 13.78 -8.67
CA ARG A 223 -10.03 14.93 -8.01
C ARG A 223 -11.49 14.58 -7.68
N GLU A 224 -12.21 13.95 -8.62
CA GLU A 224 -13.57 13.52 -8.37
C GLU A 224 -13.67 12.46 -7.28
N GLN A 225 -12.77 11.47 -7.29
CA GLN A 225 -12.74 10.43 -6.26
C GLN A 225 -12.38 10.98 -4.88
N PHE A 226 -11.37 11.85 -4.78
CA PHE A 226 -10.93 12.43 -3.50
C PHE A 226 -11.96 13.39 -2.88
N ARG A 227 -12.87 13.94 -3.66
CA ARG A 227 -14.04 14.67 -3.13
C ARG A 227 -15.06 13.77 -2.41
N ARG A 228 -14.97 12.46 -2.58
CA ARG A 228 -15.90 11.46 -2.03
C ARG A 228 -15.27 10.53 -1.01
N ILE A 229 -13.95 10.40 -0.99
CA ILE A 229 -13.25 9.47 -0.09
C ILE A 229 -13.51 9.87 1.38
N PRO A 230 -13.93 8.93 2.25
CA PRO A 230 -14.08 9.20 3.67
C PRO A 230 -12.75 9.58 4.32
N HIS A 231 -12.80 10.50 5.30
CA HIS A 231 -11.63 10.89 6.07
C HIS A 231 -11.04 9.72 6.88
N CYS A 232 -11.89 8.96 7.56
CA CYS A 232 -11.48 7.81 8.36
C CYS A 232 -12.60 6.78 8.35
N LEU A 233 -12.32 5.58 7.82
CA LEU A 233 -13.32 4.51 7.76
C LEU A 233 -13.55 3.86 9.12
N TYR A 234 -12.52 3.78 9.96
CA TYR A 234 -12.54 3.06 11.22
C TYR A 234 -12.16 3.98 12.39
N ALA A 235 -13.06 4.82 12.84
CA ALA A 235 -12.90 5.43 14.15
C ALA A 235 -13.67 4.58 15.18
N LEU A 236 -13.01 3.65 15.84
CA LEU A 236 -13.63 2.84 16.88
C LEU A 236 -13.69 3.60 18.20
N PRO A 237 -14.87 3.68 18.85
CA PRO A 237 -14.98 4.35 20.15
C PRO A 237 -14.09 3.67 21.21
N GLY A 238 -13.33 4.46 21.95
CA GLY A 238 -12.56 3.97 23.11
C GLY A 238 -11.22 3.31 22.81
N ALA A 239 -10.76 3.28 21.57
CA ALA A 239 -9.40 2.81 21.22
C ALA A 239 -8.34 3.71 21.90
N ARG A 240 -7.46 3.11 22.71
CA ARG A 240 -6.35 3.82 23.37
C ARG A 240 -5.08 3.70 22.54
N PRO A 241 -4.26 4.78 22.47
CA PRO A 241 -3.01 4.72 21.74
C PRO A 241 -2.02 3.76 22.39
N SER A 242 -1.49 2.78 21.66
CA SER A 242 -0.25 2.08 22.03
C SER A 242 0.92 2.47 21.11
N GLY A 243 0.65 3.18 20.04
CA GLY A 243 1.71 3.64 19.10
C GLY A 243 2.36 2.53 18.27
N GLU A 244 1.92 1.28 18.39
CA GLU A 244 2.50 0.15 17.65
C GLU A 244 1.75 -0.10 16.36
N SER A 245 2.49 -0.24 15.27
CA SER A 245 1.96 -0.79 14.02
C SER A 245 1.78 -2.29 14.15
N LEU A 246 0.60 -2.79 13.78
CA LEU A 246 0.25 -4.20 13.84
C LEU A 246 0.08 -4.78 12.45
N ALA A 247 0.61 -5.97 12.22
CA ALA A 247 0.39 -6.73 10.99
C ALA A 247 0.02 -8.18 11.31
N VAL A 248 -1.02 -8.67 10.67
CA VAL A 248 -1.46 -10.07 10.75
C VAL A 248 -1.71 -10.61 9.36
N GLU A 249 -1.19 -11.80 9.07
CA GLU A 249 -1.40 -12.51 7.80
C GLU A 249 -2.33 -13.70 8.01
N LEU A 250 -3.40 -13.73 7.23
CA LEU A 250 -4.24 -14.91 7.04
C LEU A 250 -3.60 -15.81 5.99
N SER A 251 -3.45 -17.10 6.31
CA SER A 251 -3.05 -18.17 5.40
C SER A 251 -4.17 -19.20 5.31
N SER A 252 -4.87 -19.25 4.16
CA SER A 252 -6.03 -20.14 3.97
C SER A 252 -6.03 -20.81 2.61
N ALA A 253 -5.96 -22.14 2.62
CA ALA A 253 -6.17 -22.95 1.41
C ALA A 253 -7.66 -22.99 1.00
N ALA A 254 -8.58 -22.96 1.96
CA ALA A 254 -10.02 -22.91 1.72
C ALA A 254 -10.41 -21.65 0.93
N ALA A 255 -9.93 -20.48 1.38
CA ALA A 255 -10.18 -19.22 0.68
C ALA A 255 -9.56 -19.20 -0.72
N ALA A 256 -8.37 -19.78 -0.93
CA ALA A 256 -7.77 -19.90 -2.26
C ALA A 256 -8.63 -20.74 -3.21
N MET A 257 -9.20 -21.87 -2.72
CA MET A 257 -10.13 -22.68 -3.48
C MET A 257 -11.41 -21.90 -3.83
N ALA A 258 -11.98 -21.20 -2.86
CA ALA A 258 -13.16 -20.35 -3.02
C ALA A 258 -12.94 -19.24 -4.05
N VAL A 259 -11.85 -18.50 -3.94
CA VAL A 259 -11.49 -17.44 -4.89
C VAL A 259 -11.42 -17.98 -6.33
N ARG A 260 -10.82 -19.17 -6.52
CA ARG A 260 -10.74 -19.79 -7.85
C ARG A 260 -12.12 -20.13 -8.43
N GLN A 261 -13.05 -20.64 -7.60
CA GLN A 261 -14.43 -20.95 -8.00
C GLN A 261 -15.18 -19.67 -8.41
N VAL A 262 -15.15 -18.65 -7.55
CA VAL A 262 -15.81 -17.37 -7.81
C VAL A 262 -15.24 -16.70 -9.05
N ALA A 263 -13.90 -16.63 -9.19
CA ALA A 263 -13.23 -16.03 -10.34
C ALA A 263 -13.62 -16.74 -11.65
N ALA A 264 -13.67 -18.09 -11.66
CA ALA A 264 -14.11 -18.85 -12.84
C ALA A 264 -15.57 -18.55 -13.21
N ARG A 265 -16.46 -18.48 -12.23
CA ARG A 265 -17.90 -18.24 -12.42
C ARG A 265 -18.21 -16.81 -12.84
N THR A 266 -17.51 -15.84 -12.25
CA THR A 266 -17.75 -14.41 -12.50
C THR A 266 -16.92 -13.83 -13.65
N ARG A 267 -15.86 -14.52 -14.07
CA ARG A 267 -14.83 -14.03 -15.00
C ARG A 267 -14.10 -12.77 -14.52
N ALA A 268 -14.11 -12.54 -13.21
CA ALA A 268 -13.33 -11.50 -12.56
C ALA A 268 -11.91 -12.01 -12.24
N SER A 269 -10.93 -11.10 -12.10
CA SER A 269 -9.60 -11.50 -11.66
C SER A 269 -9.64 -12.00 -10.21
N ARG A 270 -8.72 -12.89 -9.85
CA ARG A 270 -8.64 -13.43 -8.48
C ARG A 270 -8.38 -12.33 -7.46
N SER A 271 -7.52 -11.37 -7.80
CA SER A 271 -7.26 -10.21 -6.96
C SER A 271 -8.53 -9.38 -6.74
N SER A 272 -9.35 -9.20 -7.79
CA SER A 272 -10.61 -8.45 -7.69
C SER A 272 -11.69 -9.20 -6.89
N VAL A 273 -11.72 -10.53 -6.92
CA VAL A 273 -12.60 -11.32 -6.05
C VAL A 273 -12.21 -11.13 -4.58
N VAL A 274 -10.92 -11.15 -4.25
CA VAL A 274 -10.46 -10.87 -2.88
C VAL A 274 -10.77 -9.43 -2.49
N LEU A 275 -10.53 -8.46 -3.38
CA LEU A 275 -10.86 -7.06 -3.13
C LEU A 275 -12.36 -6.86 -2.91
N ALA A 276 -13.23 -7.54 -3.68
CA ALA A 276 -14.68 -7.49 -3.47
C ALA A 276 -15.08 -7.96 -2.07
N ALA A 277 -14.47 -9.04 -1.58
CA ALA A 277 -14.71 -9.53 -0.22
C ALA A 277 -14.19 -8.54 0.84
N VAL A 278 -13.02 -7.95 0.64
CA VAL A 278 -12.49 -6.87 1.50
C VAL A 278 -13.45 -5.69 1.51
N CYS A 279 -13.92 -5.22 0.33
CA CYS A 279 -14.88 -4.13 0.24
C CYS A 279 -16.18 -4.43 0.99
N ALA A 280 -16.73 -5.64 0.82
CA ALA A 280 -17.96 -6.04 1.51
C ALA A 280 -17.81 -6.02 3.03
N VAL A 281 -16.70 -6.58 3.55
CA VAL A 281 -16.40 -6.63 4.98
C VAL A 281 -16.18 -5.24 5.56
N VAL A 282 -15.36 -4.41 4.89
CA VAL A 282 -15.05 -3.05 5.34
C VAL A 282 -16.29 -2.17 5.31
N ALA A 283 -17.04 -2.18 4.20
CA ALA A 283 -18.28 -1.41 4.06
C ALA A 283 -19.31 -1.81 5.12
N ARG A 284 -19.51 -3.12 5.35
CA ARG A 284 -20.41 -3.63 6.39
C ARG A 284 -20.00 -3.15 7.78
N ARG A 285 -18.71 -3.31 8.12
CA ARG A 285 -18.20 -2.95 9.45
C ARG A 285 -18.24 -1.46 9.71
N ALA A 286 -17.88 -0.66 8.71
CA ALA A 286 -17.84 0.80 8.82
C ALA A 286 -19.21 1.47 8.57
N GLY A 287 -20.22 0.74 8.10
CA GLY A 287 -21.57 1.26 7.85
C GLY A 287 -21.68 2.10 6.58
N TYR A 288 -20.88 1.80 5.55
CA TYR A 288 -20.92 2.47 4.26
C TYR A 288 -21.67 1.65 3.20
N ARG A 289 -22.27 2.34 2.23
CA ARG A 289 -22.96 1.71 1.10
C ARG A 289 -22.04 1.52 -0.10
N GLU A 290 -21.02 2.35 -0.21
CA GLU A 290 -19.95 2.31 -1.21
C GLU A 290 -18.61 2.54 -0.51
N LEU A 291 -17.54 2.07 -1.12
CA LEU A 291 -16.18 2.37 -0.71
C LEU A 291 -15.43 3.08 -1.82
N VAL A 292 -14.84 4.21 -1.49
CA VAL A 292 -13.82 4.87 -2.30
C VAL A 292 -12.48 4.49 -1.67
N LEU A 293 -11.73 3.65 -2.33
CA LEU A 293 -10.50 3.11 -1.74
C LEU A 293 -9.30 3.20 -2.69
N PRO A 294 -8.12 3.55 -2.17
CA PRO A 294 -6.88 3.48 -2.89
C PRO A 294 -6.49 2.02 -3.20
N ILE A 295 -6.01 1.81 -4.41
CA ILE A 295 -5.39 0.58 -4.89
C ILE A 295 -4.04 0.91 -5.53
N VAL A 296 -3.18 -0.08 -5.70
CA VAL A 296 -1.92 0.10 -6.43
C VAL A 296 -2.05 -0.46 -7.83
N SER A 297 -1.84 0.38 -8.86
CA SER A 297 -1.74 -0.04 -10.25
C SER A 297 -0.30 -0.34 -10.61
N SER A 298 -0.04 -1.47 -11.26
CA SER A 298 1.29 -1.80 -11.77
C SER A 298 1.72 -0.95 -12.96
N ASN A 299 0.77 -0.36 -13.67
CA ASN A 299 0.95 0.43 -14.91
C ASN A 299 1.73 -0.28 -16.03
N ARG A 300 1.75 -1.63 -16.04
CA ARG A 300 2.48 -2.46 -17.02
C ARG A 300 1.57 -3.06 -18.09
N PHE A 301 0.55 -2.30 -18.53
CA PHE A 301 -0.47 -2.79 -19.47
C PHE A 301 -0.01 -2.75 -20.92
N GLU A 302 0.95 -1.91 -21.27
CA GLU A 302 1.42 -1.73 -22.63
C GLU A 302 2.55 -2.72 -22.95
N ARG A 303 2.57 -3.20 -24.19
CA ARG A 303 3.50 -4.25 -24.61
C ARG A 303 4.97 -3.89 -24.41
N HIS A 304 5.34 -2.63 -24.62
CA HIS A 304 6.73 -2.17 -24.44
C HIS A 304 7.16 -2.14 -22.97
N LEU A 305 6.21 -2.06 -22.04
CA LEU A 305 6.44 -2.05 -20.59
C LEU A 305 6.51 -3.46 -19.96
N ALA A 306 6.21 -4.52 -20.73
CA ALA A 306 6.20 -5.89 -20.19
C ALA A 306 7.57 -6.35 -19.63
N ASN A 307 8.67 -5.83 -20.18
CA ASN A 307 10.03 -6.11 -19.74
C ASN A 307 10.76 -4.86 -19.23
N TYR A 308 10.02 -3.80 -18.93
CA TYR A 308 10.59 -2.56 -18.42
C TYR A 308 11.05 -2.73 -16.97
N VAL A 309 12.30 -2.36 -16.68
CA VAL A 309 12.85 -2.32 -15.33
C VAL A 309 12.99 -0.88 -14.88
N GLY A 310 12.13 -0.51 -13.96
CA GLY A 310 11.97 0.80 -13.36
C GLY A 310 10.65 0.85 -12.59
N PRO A 311 10.44 1.81 -11.70
CA PRO A 311 9.16 1.97 -11.03
C PRO A 311 8.12 2.54 -12.01
N LEU A 312 6.99 1.85 -12.11
CA LEU A 312 5.78 2.28 -12.83
C LEU A 312 4.56 2.30 -11.91
N ALA A 313 4.64 1.57 -10.80
CA ALA A 313 3.52 1.46 -9.88
C ALA A 313 3.17 2.81 -9.28
N GLN A 314 1.88 3.20 -9.40
CA GLN A 314 1.31 4.39 -8.78
C GLN A 314 -0.04 4.06 -8.14
N GLY A 315 -0.50 4.93 -7.26
CA GLY A 315 -1.82 4.82 -6.65
C GLY A 315 -2.92 5.05 -7.68
N ALA A 316 -3.98 4.25 -7.60
CA ALA A 316 -5.26 4.48 -8.25
C ALA A 316 -6.34 4.53 -7.18
N VAL A 317 -7.52 5.02 -7.50
CA VAL A 317 -8.66 5.04 -6.57
C VAL A 317 -9.85 4.37 -7.24
N ALA A 318 -10.39 3.35 -6.59
CA ALA A 318 -11.56 2.63 -7.04
C ALA A 318 -12.77 2.96 -6.17
N THR A 319 -13.92 3.23 -6.80
CA THR A 319 -15.20 3.39 -6.10
C THR A 319 -16.06 2.16 -6.32
N VAL A 320 -16.27 1.40 -5.25
CA VAL A 320 -16.99 0.13 -5.28
C VAL A 320 -18.32 0.28 -4.53
N GLU A 321 -19.41 0.22 -5.25
CA GLU A 321 -20.76 0.15 -4.67
C GLU A 321 -21.02 -1.26 -4.14
N VAL A 322 -21.25 -1.37 -2.84
CA VAL A 322 -21.42 -2.66 -2.14
C VAL A 322 -22.88 -2.96 -1.84
N ALA A 323 -23.65 -1.94 -1.49
CA ALA A 323 -24.99 -2.12 -0.95
C ALA A 323 -25.97 -2.82 -1.93
N GLY A 324 -26.63 -3.87 -1.46
CA GLY A 324 -27.69 -4.57 -2.18
C GLY A 324 -27.22 -5.57 -3.24
N ARG A 325 -25.92 -5.62 -3.55
CA ARG A 325 -25.37 -6.55 -4.54
C ARG A 325 -25.14 -7.93 -3.96
N GLY A 326 -25.43 -8.97 -4.76
CA GLY A 326 -24.93 -10.32 -4.53
C GLY A 326 -23.42 -10.37 -4.74
N PHE A 327 -22.76 -11.38 -4.16
CA PHE A 327 -21.30 -11.41 -4.16
C PHE A 327 -20.71 -11.59 -5.57
N ASP A 328 -21.35 -12.36 -6.44
CA ASP A 328 -20.92 -12.53 -7.83
C ASP A 328 -21.03 -11.22 -8.63
N GLU A 329 -22.11 -10.46 -8.41
CA GLU A 329 -22.29 -9.14 -9.02
C GLU A 329 -21.23 -8.16 -8.48
N LEU A 330 -20.99 -8.18 -7.16
CA LEU A 330 -19.97 -7.35 -6.52
C LEU A 330 -18.56 -7.66 -7.07
N ALA A 331 -18.23 -8.94 -7.26
CA ALA A 331 -16.93 -9.35 -7.83
C ALA A 331 -16.74 -8.83 -9.27
N ARG A 332 -17.79 -8.91 -10.12
CA ARG A 332 -17.75 -8.37 -11.49
C ARG A 332 -17.66 -6.83 -11.49
N HIS A 333 -18.45 -6.18 -10.64
CA HIS A 333 -18.42 -4.72 -10.50
C HIS A 333 -17.04 -4.24 -10.04
N THR A 334 -16.49 -4.87 -8.99
CA THR A 334 -15.14 -4.55 -8.50
C THR A 334 -14.09 -4.72 -9.60
N TRP A 335 -14.17 -5.81 -10.39
CA TRP A 335 -13.25 -6.02 -11.51
C TRP A 335 -13.31 -4.90 -12.54
N THR A 336 -14.52 -4.50 -12.96
CA THR A 336 -14.71 -3.41 -13.94
C THR A 336 -14.16 -2.09 -13.37
N THR A 337 -14.48 -1.78 -12.12
CA THR A 337 -14.03 -0.56 -11.45
C THR A 337 -12.51 -0.50 -11.31
N VAL A 338 -11.87 -1.63 -10.97
CA VAL A 338 -10.39 -1.72 -10.89
C VAL A 338 -9.77 -1.48 -12.27
N LEU A 339 -10.32 -2.06 -13.34
CA LEU A 339 -9.83 -1.83 -14.71
C LEU A 339 -9.93 -0.35 -15.12
N GLU A 340 -11.02 0.32 -14.79
CA GLU A 340 -11.22 1.75 -15.06
C GLU A 340 -10.21 2.60 -14.27
N ALA A 341 -10.12 2.38 -12.96
CA ALA A 341 -9.21 3.10 -12.09
C ALA A 341 -7.74 2.93 -12.49
N THR A 342 -7.32 1.71 -12.84
CA THR A 342 -5.92 1.44 -13.21
C THR A 342 -5.51 2.05 -14.56
N ARG A 343 -6.46 2.26 -15.48
CA ARG A 343 -6.19 2.98 -16.74
C ARG A 343 -5.87 4.46 -16.53
N LEU A 344 -6.29 5.03 -15.40
CA LEU A 344 -6.14 6.43 -15.01
C LEU A 344 -5.17 6.59 -13.83
N ALA A 345 -4.16 5.71 -13.75
CA ALA A 345 -3.22 5.67 -12.63
C ALA A 345 -1.81 6.18 -13.00
N ARG A 346 -1.67 6.97 -14.07
CA ARG A 346 -0.42 7.64 -14.43
C ARG A 346 -0.61 9.15 -14.37
N TYR A 347 0.05 9.80 -13.44
CA TYR A 347 -0.05 11.23 -13.19
C TYR A 347 1.20 11.81 -12.54
N ASP A 348 1.35 13.12 -12.62
CA ASP A 348 2.38 13.86 -11.90
C ASP A 348 2.01 13.95 -10.41
N THR A 349 2.84 13.37 -9.56
CA THR A 349 2.63 13.28 -8.11
C THR A 349 2.64 14.66 -7.44
N ALA A 350 3.49 15.60 -7.88
CA ALA A 350 3.52 16.94 -7.29
C ALA A 350 2.20 17.69 -7.55
N ARG A 351 1.62 17.50 -8.76
CA ARG A 351 0.32 18.09 -9.11
C ARG A 351 -0.83 17.42 -8.35
N ARG A 352 -0.76 16.09 -8.15
CA ARG A 352 -1.72 15.38 -7.28
C ARG A 352 -1.66 15.91 -5.86
N ASP A 353 -0.48 16.11 -5.28
CA ASP A 353 -0.32 16.58 -3.92
C ASP A 353 -0.86 18.00 -3.74
N ALA A 354 -0.57 18.91 -4.68
CA ALA A 354 -1.16 20.24 -4.69
C ALA A 354 -2.69 20.22 -4.81
N MET A 355 -3.24 19.31 -5.63
CA MET A 355 -4.69 19.11 -5.73
C MET A 355 -5.28 18.58 -4.42
N ASN A 356 -4.59 17.65 -3.75
CA ASN A 356 -5.04 17.09 -2.47
C ASN A 356 -5.11 18.17 -1.38
N GLU A 357 -4.12 19.06 -1.29
CA GLU A 357 -4.13 20.18 -0.35
C GLU A 357 -5.35 21.10 -0.54
N LEU A 358 -5.72 21.39 -1.80
CA LEU A 358 -6.93 22.15 -2.10
C LEU A 358 -8.20 21.43 -1.67
N ILE A 359 -8.32 20.13 -1.96
CA ILE A 359 -9.47 19.31 -1.57
C ILE A 359 -9.57 19.20 -0.04
N GLU A 360 -8.45 19.01 0.65
CA GLU A 360 -8.40 18.98 2.11
C GLU A 360 -8.94 20.29 2.72
N HIS A 361 -8.54 21.42 2.15
CA HIS A 361 -9.02 22.73 2.58
C HIS A 361 -10.51 22.90 2.27
N GLU A 362 -10.95 22.58 1.04
CA GLU A 362 -12.35 22.64 0.62
C GLU A 362 -13.27 21.79 1.49
N ARG A 363 -12.81 20.58 1.88
CA ARG A 363 -13.59 19.63 2.68
C ARG A 363 -13.40 19.80 4.18
N GLY A 364 -12.36 20.49 4.62
CA GLY A 364 -12.05 20.67 6.04
C GLY A 364 -11.62 19.37 6.72
N LEU A 365 -10.85 18.54 6.04
CA LEU A 365 -10.35 17.27 6.55
C LEU A 365 -8.92 17.00 6.03
N ARG A 366 -8.29 15.93 6.52
CA ARG A 366 -7.09 15.36 5.91
C ARG A 366 -7.49 14.13 5.12
N LEU A 367 -7.03 14.03 3.88
CA LEU A 367 -7.28 12.86 3.06
C LEU A 367 -6.54 11.66 3.64
N SER A 368 -7.26 10.61 3.97
CA SER A 368 -6.70 9.33 4.37
C SER A 368 -6.74 8.36 3.18
N LEU A 369 -5.63 7.66 2.96
CA LEU A 369 -5.53 6.64 1.91
C LEU A 369 -5.85 5.24 2.46
N ASP A 370 -6.81 5.14 3.37
CA ASP A 370 -7.24 3.88 4.00
C ASP A 370 -8.69 3.51 3.64
N PRO A 371 -8.95 2.21 3.44
CA PRO A 371 -7.97 1.13 3.38
C PRO A 371 -7.24 1.13 2.03
N LEU A 372 -5.93 1.03 2.04
CA LEU A 372 -5.17 0.76 0.83
C LEU A 372 -5.21 -0.73 0.52
N PHE A 373 -5.59 -1.11 -0.68
CA PHE A 373 -5.44 -2.49 -1.15
C PHE A 373 -4.27 -2.59 -2.14
N ASN A 374 -3.32 -3.46 -1.84
CA ASN A 374 -2.16 -3.73 -2.68
C ASN A 374 -2.08 -5.21 -3.04
N SER A 375 -2.22 -5.54 -4.32
CA SER A 375 -2.01 -6.89 -4.83
C SER A 375 -0.59 -7.04 -5.37
N LEU A 376 0.17 -7.95 -4.78
CA LEU A 376 1.49 -8.37 -5.27
C LEU A 376 1.40 -9.61 -6.16
N VAL A 377 0.18 -10.10 -6.41
CA VAL A 377 -0.08 -11.25 -7.27
C VAL A 377 -0.09 -10.80 -8.73
N PRO A 378 0.72 -11.41 -9.59
CA PRO A 378 0.67 -11.14 -11.02
C PRO A 378 -0.71 -11.49 -11.59
N GLU A 379 -1.33 -10.56 -12.30
CA GLU A 379 -2.58 -10.85 -13.00
C GLU A 379 -2.28 -11.64 -14.28
N SER A 380 -2.55 -12.95 -14.26
CA SER A 380 -2.47 -13.77 -15.46
C SER A 380 -3.87 -14.07 -15.99
N TRP A 381 -4.14 -13.68 -17.21
CA TRP A 381 -5.40 -13.98 -17.94
C TRP A 381 -5.57 -15.48 -18.24
N SER A 382 -4.49 -16.25 -18.22
CA SER A 382 -4.47 -17.68 -18.55
C SER A 382 -5.10 -18.59 -17.50
N GLY A 383 -5.35 -18.09 -16.30
CA GLY A 383 -5.91 -18.86 -15.17
C GLY A 383 -7.44 -18.82 -15.05
N LEU A 384 -8.16 -18.07 -15.91
CA LEU A 384 -9.61 -17.86 -15.79
C LEU A 384 -10.44 -19.08 -16.25
N THR A 385 -9.83 -20.06 -16.92
CA THR A 385 -10.58 -21.15 -17.59
C THR A 385 -10.59 -22.49 -16.86
N ALA A 386 -9.85 -22.69 -15.79
CA ALA A 386 -9.75 -23.97 -15.10
C ALA A 386 -10.61 -24.00 -13.81
N GLY A 387 -11.91 -24.01 -13.97
CA GLY A 387 -12.87 -24.35 -12.90
C GLY A 387 -12.89 -25.86 -12.69
N VAL A 388 -11.92 -26.45 -12.00
CA VAL A 388 -12.09 -27.79 -11.44
C VAL A 388 -13.01 -27.64 -10.24
N GLY A 389 -14.19 -28.27 -10.27
CA GLY A 389 -15.12 -28.29 -9.16
C GLY A 389 -14.41 -28.82 -7.91
N VAL A 390 -14.31 -27.98 -6.88
CA VAL A 390 -13.80 -28.37 -5.56
C VAL A 390 -14.99 -28.86 -4.77
N LYS A 391 -14.83 -30.00 -4.08
CA LYS A 391 -15.91 -30.55 -3.26
C LYS A 391 -16.03 -29.76 -1.95
N PRO A 392 -17.24 -29.59 -1.41
CA PRO A 392 -17.45 -28.90 -0.14
C PRO A 392 -16.57 -29.46 0.99
N GLU A 393 -16.41 -30.78 1.07
CA GLU A 393 -15.62 -31.46 2.11
C GLU A 393 -14.13 -31.13 2.03
N GLU A 394 -13.63 -30.80 0.82
CA GLU A 394 -12.24 -30.35 0.63
C GLU A 394 -12.04 -28.94 1.19
N ILE A 395 -13.03 -28.06 1.00
CA ILE A 395 -13.03 -26.70 1.56
C ILE A 395 -13.10 -26.77 3.09
N ASP A 396 -14.02 -27.57 3.66
CA ASP A 396 -14.17 -27.72 5.11
C ASP A 396 -12.89 -28.26 5.75
N SER A 397 -12.31 -29.29 5.13
CA SER A 397 -11.03 -29.86 5.57
C SER A 397 -9.86 -28.86 5.50
N ALA A 398 -9.88 -27.97 4.51
CA ALA A 398 -8.88 -26.92 4.35
C ALA A 398 -9.09 -25.76 5.33
N LEU A 399 -10.36 -25.41 5.64
CA LEU A 399 -10.73 -24.37 6.59
C LEU A 399 -10.21 -24.66 7.99
N ALA A 400 -10.22 -25.92 8.41
CA ALA A 400 -9.66 -26.35 9.71
C ALA A 400 -8.15 -26.08 9.84
N ARG A 401 -7.44 -25.78 8.76
CA ARG A 401 -6.01 -25.49 8.71
C ARG A 401 -5.70 -24.02 8.47
N THR A 402 -6.70 -23.14 8.55
CA THR A 402 -6.50 -21.70 8.46
C THR A 402 -5.64 -21.18 9.60
N GLU A 403 -4.67 -20.36 9.30
CA GLU A 403 -3.75 -19.78 10.27
C GLU A 403 -3.76 -18.25 10.19
N LEU A 404 -3.74 -17.62 11.35
CA LEU A 404 -3.43 -16.20 11.52
C LEU A 404 -2.03 -16.07 12.15
N ARG A 405 -1.15 -15.35 11.47
CA ARG A 405 0.23 -15.13 11.94
C ARG A 405 0.51 -13.66 12.12
N TRP A 406 0.80 -13.27 13.36
CA TRP A 406 1.28 -11.93 13.68
C TRP A 406 2.72 -11.76 13.23
N ARG A 407 3.01 -10.61 12.66
CA ARG A 407 4.35 -10.24 12.19
C ARG A 407 4.72 -8.88 12.74
N PRO A 408 6.04 -8.59 12.93
CA PRO A 408 6.48 -7.22 13.14
C PRO A 408 6.00 -6.36 11.97
N ALA A 409 5.25 -5.30 12.25
CA ALA A 409 4.89 -4.33 11.24
C ALA A 409 6.11 -3.44 11.00
N LEU A 410 6.42 -3.20 9.74
CA LEU A 410 7.34 -2.13 9.38
C LEU A 410 6.52 -0.83 9.44
N ASP A 411 7.02 0.17 10.15
CA ASP A 411 6.33 1.45 10.28
C ASP A 411 6.09 2.10 8.92
N GLY A 412 4.98 2.79 8.78
CA GLY A 412 4.75 3.66 7.63
C GLY A 412 3.33 3.78 7.11
N GLY A 413 2.81 4.91 7.17
CA GLY A 413 2.09 5.78 6.25
C GLY A 413 0.59 5.59 6.12
N VAL A 414 0.03 4.40 6.11
CA VAL A 414 -1.40 4.20 5.87
C VAL A 414 -2.06 3.58 7.10
N PRO A 415 -3.14 4.18 7.64
CA PRO A 415 -3.81 3.67 8.83
C PRO A 415 -4.29 2.22 8.72
N LEU A 416 -4.87 1.85 7.55
CA LEU A 416 -5.27 0.48 7.25
C LEU A 416 -4.81 0.07 5.85
N ARG A 417 -4.15 -1.08 5.76
CA ARG A 417 -3.71 -1.66 4.49
C ARG A 417 -4.02 -3.14 4.43
N PHE A 418 -4.53 -3.58 3.28
CA PHE A 418 -4.61 -4.98 2.91
C PHE A 418 -3.57 -5.26 1.81
N SER A 419 -2.76 -6.30 2.00
CA SER A 419 -1.79 -6.75 1.00
C SER A 419 -2.08 -8.19 0.61
N LEU A 420 -2.41 -8.42 -0.65
CA LEU A 420 -2.59 -9.75 -1.21
C LEU A 420 -1.24 -10.26 -1.71
N ASN A 421 -0.62 -11.15 -0.96
CA ASN A 421 0.72 -11.67 -1.21
C ASN A 421 0.72 -12.94 -2.07
N GLN A 422 -0.36 -13.75 -1.97
CA GLN A 422 -0.50 -15.00 -2.72
C GLN A 422 -1.98 -15.36 -2.84
N VAL A 423 -2.37 -16.02 -3.94
CA VAL A 423 -3.73 -16.49 -4.18
C VAL A 423 -3.79 -17.93 -4.69
N ASP A 424 -2.69 -18.46 -5.23
CA ASP A 424 -2.61 -19.82 -5.74
C ASP A 424 -2.17 -20.80 -4.66
N GLY A 425 -2.93 -21.91 -4.53
CA GLY A 425 -2.70 -22.97 -3.54
C GLY A 425 -3.06 -22.57 -2.11
N CYS A 426 -2.71 -21.35 -1.71
CA CYS A 426 -3.03 -20.76 -0.42
C CYS A 426 -3.26 -19.26 -0.59
N LEU A 427 -4.38 -18.74 -0.08
CA LEU A 427 -4.58 -17.30 0.03
C LEU A 427 -3.71 -16.77 1.16
N ARG A 428 -2.83 -15.82 0.87
CA ARG A 428 -2.11 -15.03 1.86
C ARG A 428 -2.52 -13.59 1.75
N LEU A 429 -3.34 -13.17 2.72
CA LEU A 429 -3.85 -11.81 2.84
C LEU A 429 -3.37 -11.20 4.15
N GLU A 430 -2.57 -10.16 4.08
CA GLU A 430 -2.11 -9.41 5.24
C GLU A 430 -3.01 -8.21 5.48
N ALA A 431 -3.47 -8.03 6.72
CA ALA A 431 -4.05 -6.79 7.20
C ALA A 431 -3.07 -6.09 8.13
N ARG A 432 -2.89 -4.78 7.93
CA ARG A 432 -1.96 -3.96 8.69
C ARG A 432 -2.64 -2.70 9.18
N SER A 433 -2.48 -2.41 10.45
CA SER A 433 -2.85 -1.13 11.06
C SER A 433 -1.58 -0.31 11.32
N GLY A 434 -1.50 0.87 10.72
CA GLY A 434 -0.45 1.85 11.01
C GLY A 434 -0.69 2.60 12.32
N ASP A 435 -1.92 2.58 12.83
CA ASP A 435 -2.32 3.18 14.10
C ASP A 435 -3.35 2.27 14.79
N ASN A 436 -2.91 1.56 15.82
CA ASN A 436 -3.76 0.65 16.57
C ASN A 436 -4.80 1.36 17.46
N ARG A 437 -4.75 2.70 17.57
CA ARG A 437 -5.85 3.50 18.16
C ARG A 437 -7.11 3.38 17.34
N LEU A 438 -6.97 3.27 16.01
CA LEU A 438 -8.08 3.20 15.07
C LEU A 438 -8.54 1.75 14.86
N LEU A 439 -7.60 0.80 14.83
CA LEU A 439 -7.85 -0.62 14.58
C LEU A 439 -7.05 -1.50 15.54
N PRO A 440 -7.66 -1.92 16.64
CA PRO A 440 -7.04 -2.84 17.57
C PRO A 440 -6.84 -4.24 16.95
N ARG A 441 -5.97 -5.04 17.55
CA ARG A 441 -5.62 -6.39 17.12
C ARG A 441 -6.83 -7.25 16.76
N ALA A 442 -7.83 -7.27 17.63
CA ALA A 442 -9.03 -8.09 17.43
C ALA A 442 -9.81 -7.70 16.14
N GLU A 443 -9.84 -6.43 15.78
CA GLU A 443 -10.54 -5.98 14.57
C GLU A 443 -9.83 -6.42 13.28
N LEU A 444 -8.49 -6.46 13.27
CA LEU A 444 -7.75 -6.99 12.12
C LEU A 444 -8.00 -8.49 11.92
N GLU A 445 -8.01 -9.26 12.99
CA GLU A 445 -8.34 -10.70 12.95
C GLU A 445 -9.78 -10.93 12.48
N LEU A 446 -10.73 -10.19 13.05
CA LEU A 446 -12.15 -10.28 12.68
C LEU A 446 -12.37 -9.94 11.21
N ALA A 447 -11.70 -8.89 10.69
CA ALA A 447 -11.81 -8.50 9.29
C ALA A 447 -11.28 -9.59 8.35
N LEU A 448 -10.11 -10.17 8.62
CA LEU A 448 -9.53 -11.23 7.80
C LEU A 448 -10.37 -12.51 7.81
N LEU A 449 -10.84 -12.94 8.99
CA LEU A 449 -11.72 -14.10 9.11
C LEU A 449 -13.09 -13.87 8.46
N ALA A 450 -13.60 -12.63 8.47
CA ALA A 450 -14.83 -12.29 7.77
C ALA A 450 -14.67 -12.34 6.25
N VAL A 451 -13.51 -11.88 5.73
CA VAL A 451 -13.17 -12.06 4.31
C VAL A 451 -13.14 -13.53 3.93
N GLU A 452 -12.50 -14.38 4.72
CA GLU A 452 -12.47 -15.83 4.50
C GLU A 452 -13.88 -16.43 4.51
N ARG A 453 -14.69 -16.13 5.52
CA ARG A 453 -16.08 -16.64 5.64
C ARG A 453 -16.91 -16.29 4.41
N LEU A 454 -16.87 -15.04 3.95
CA LEU A 454 -17.61 -14.60 2.77
C LEU A 454 -17.14 -15.34 1.51
N LEU A 455 -15.82 -15.46 1.31
CA LEU A 455 -15.26 -16.18 0.17
C LEU A 455 -15.69 -17.65 0.17
N VAL A 456 -15.59 -18.33 1.32
CA VAL A 456 -15.98 -19.74 1.47
C VAL A 456 -17.48 -19.93 1.27
N ALA A 457 -18.32 -19.03 1.81
CA ALA A 457 -19.77 -19.07 1.58
C ALA A 457 -20.14 -18.90 0.10
N ALA A 458 -19.34 -18.11 -0.65
CA ALA A 458 -19.55 -17.88 -2.08
C ALA A 458 -18.95 -18.99 -2.98
N ALA A 459 -18.22 -19.96 -2.43
CA ALA A 459 -17.60 -21.02 -3.23
C ALA A 459 -18.63 -21.89 -4.00
N PRO A 460 -19.68 -22.45 -3.37
CA PRO A 460 -20.65 -23.31 -4.05
C PRO A 460 -21.59 -22.56 -5.01
N GLY A 461 -21.80 -21.26 -4.81
CA GLY A 461 -22.72 -20.45 -5.59
C GLY A 461 -22.70 -18.98 -5.19
N ASP A 462 -23.51 -18.15 -5.83
CA ASP A 462 -23.64 -16.75 -5.43
C ASP A 462 -24.21 -16.63 -4.01
N VAL A 463 -23.74 -15.63 -3.28
CA VAL A 463 -24.35 -15.18 -2.01
C VAL A 463 -25.23 -13.99 -2.33
N PRO A 464 -26.57 -14.11 -2.27
CA PRO A 464 -27.48 -13.02 -2.55
C PRO A 464 -27.22 -11.80 -1.66
N GLY A 465 -27.46 -10.59 -2.16
CA GLY A 465 -27.14 -9.34 -1.46
C GLY A 465 -27.75 -9.23 -0.06
N GLY A 466 -28.97 -9.77 0.15
CA GLY A 466 -29.59 -9.84 1.48
C GLY A 466 -28.89 -10.80 2.46
N GLN A 467 -28.12 -11.78 1.98
CA GLN A 467 -27.40 -12.79 2.79
C GLN A 467 -25.92 -12.43 3.00
N VAL A 468 -25.37 -11.48 2.24
CA VAL A 468 -23.97 -11.04 2.40
C VAL A 468 -23.66 -10.57 3.83
N PRO A 469 -24.51 -9.79 4.52
CA PRO A 469 -24.27 -9.41 5.91
C PRO A 469 -24.15 -10.61 6.88
N GLU A 470 -24.98 -11.63 6.71
CA GLU A 470 -24.94 -12.86 7.50
C GLU A 470 -23.66 -13.66 7.21
N ALA A 471 -23.29 -13.81 5.94
CA ALA A 471 -22.07 -14.50 5.54
C ALA A 471 -20.81 -13.81 6.09
N ILE A 472 -20.80 -12.49 6.19
CA ILE A 472 -19.71 -11.71 6.81
C ILE A 472 -19.68 -11.94 8.33
N GLY A 473 -20.85 -11.97 9.00
CA GLY A 473 -20.98 -12.18 10.43
C GLY A 473 -20.38 -11.08 11.29
N LEU A 474 -20.41 -9.82 10.82
CA LEU A 474 -19.97 -8.64 11.56
C LEU A 474 -21.06 -7.58 11.60
N GLU A 475 -21.24 -6.95 12.77
CA GLU A 475 -22.15 -5.84 12.94
C GLU A 475 -21.49 -4.49 12.60
N PRO A 476 -22.25 -3.51 12.08
CA PRO A 476 -21.73 -2.17 11.85
C PRO A 476 -21.30 -1.45 13.14
N VAL A 477 -20.18 -0.72 13.08
CA VAL A 477 -19.74 0.18 14.17
C VAL A 477 -20.41 1.55 14.06
N ALA A 478 -20.88 1.92 12.88
CA ALA A 478 -21.38 3.27 12.57
C ALA A 478 -22.65 3.70 13.34
N GLY A 479 -23.38 2.76 13.95
CA GLY A 479 -24.65 3.03 14.65
C GLY A 479 -24.54 3.63 16.06
N SER A 480 -23.40 4.19 16.46
CA SER A 480 -23.27 4.87 17.76
C SER A 480 -24.04 6.20 17.75
N PRO A 481 -24.87 6.50 18.78
CA PRO A 481 -25.64 7.73 18.87
C PRO A 481 -24.79 9.01 18.89
N ASP A 482 -23.50 8.88 19.23
CA ASP A 482 -22.54 9.99 19.29
C ASP A 482 -21.89 10.33 17.95
N ARG A 483 -22.30 9.66 16.87
CA ARG A 483 -21.72 9.88 15.53
C ARG A 483 -22.74 10.49 14.57
N VAL A 484 -22.25 11.37 13.72
CA VAL A 484 -23.01 12.00 12.65
C VAL A 484 -22.34 11.72 11.30
N LEU A 485 -23.15 11.58 10.26
CA LEU A 485 -22.63 11.52 8.89
C LEU A 485 -22.43 12.96 8.40
N ALA A 486 -21.18 13.35 8.18
CA ALA A 486 -20.81 14.66 7.67
C ALA A 486 -19.74 14.49 6.58
N ASP A 487 -19.96 15.12 5.42
CA ASP A 487 -19.04 15.07 4.26
C ASP A 487 -18.60 13.63 3.90
N SER A 488 -19.55 12.71 3.76
CA SER A 488 -19.31 11.29 3.49
C SER A 488 -18.55 10.52 4.59
N CYS A 489 -18.39 11.12 5.78
CA CYS A 489 -17.67 10.54 6.91
C CYS A 489 -18.58 10.33 8.11
N TRP A 490 -18.44 9.19 8.78
CA TRP A 490 -18.99 8.99 10.12
C TRP A 490 -18.04 9.58 11.17
N VAL A 491 -18.44 10.68 11.80
CA VAL A 491 -17.60 11.47 12.69
C VAL A 491 -18.17 11.51 14.10
N GLY A 492 -17.33 11.30 15.11
CA GLY A 492 -17.68 11.49 16.50
C GLY A 492 -17.77 12.98 16.86
N VAL A 493 -18.91 13.45 17.37
CA VAL A 493 -19.08 14.86 17.75
C VAL A 493 -18.05 15.27 18.82
N ALA A 494 -17.74 14.36 19.75
CA ALA A 494 -16.72 14.60 20.78
C ALA A 494 -15.29 14.76 20.19
N ASP A 495 -14.99 14.11 19.06
CA ASP A 495 -13.68 14.26 18.39
C ASP A 495 -13.56 15.65 17.78
N VAL A 496 -14.64 16.11 17.14
CA VAL A 496 -14.70 17.47 16.57
C VAL A 496 -14.68 18.52 17.67
N GLN A 497 -15.34 18.27 18.81
CA GLN A 497 -15.29 19.18 19.96
C GLN A 497 -13.85 19.36 20.44
N ARG A 498 -13.07 18.27 20.62
CA ARG A 498 -11.66 18.36 21.03
C ARG A 498 -10.79 19.13 20.04
N LEU A 499 -11.02 18.95 18.74
CA LEU A 499 -10.35 19.73 17.70
C LEU A 499 -10.65 21.22 17.83
N VAL A 500 -11.92 21.57 18.02
CA VAL A 500 -12.36 22.97 18.12
C VAL A 500 -11.89 23.59 19.43
N ASP A 501 -11.92 22.88 20.55
CA ASP A 501 -11.40 23.34 21.85
C ASP A 501 -9.91 23.71 21.73
N GLU A 502 -9.11 22.85 21.10
CA GLU A 502 -7.68 23.15 20.86
C GLU A 502 -7.50 24.36 19.92
N ALA A 503 -8.27 24.41 18.84
CA ALA A 503 -8.18 25.49 17.86
C ALA A 503 -8.64 26.84 18.42
N ALA A 504 -9.65 26.86 19.28
CA ALA A 504 -10.22 28.07 19.87
C ALA A 504 -9.45 28.57 21.10
N ALA A 505 -8.67 27.73 21.77
CA ALA A 505 -8.03 28.05 23.03
C ALA A 505 -7.34 29.43 23.01
N PRO A 506 -7.53 30.27 24.07
CA PRO A 506 -8.21 30.00 25.34
C PRO A 506 -9.74 30.29 25.32
N ALA A 507 -10.35 30.60 24.17
CA ALA A 507 -11.77 30.91 24.05
C ALA A 507 -12.66 29.70 24.32
N VAL A 508 -13.88 29.92 24.74
CA VAL A 508 -14.91 28.89 24.87
C VAL A 508 -15.49 28.56 23.51
N ALA A 509 -15.62 27.27 23.23
CA ALA A 509 -16.24 26.80 22.01
C ALA A 509 -17.17 25.61 22.24
N ARG A 510 -18.20 25.48 21.42
CA ARG A 510 -19.12 24.32 21.43
C ARG A 510 -19.52 23.89 20.06
N VAL A 511 -19.45 22.57 19.83
CA VAL A 511 -19.89 21.94 18.58
C VAL A 511 -21.28 21.34 18.78
N PHE A 512 -22.20 21.66 17.87
CA PHE A 512 -23.56 21.13 17.83
C PHE A 512 -23.75 20.26 16.61
N ALA A 513 -24.29 19.08 16.80
CA ALA A 513 -24.74 18.23 15.71
C ALA A 513 -26.10 18.75 15.19
N SER A 514 -26.22 18.88 13.87
CA SER A 514 -27.48 19.23 13.19
C SER A 514 -28.10 20.58 13.60
N ALA A 515 -27.30 21.57 13.99
CA ALA A 515 -27.80 22.92 14.25
C ALA A 515 -28.16 23.63 12.93
N GLY A 516 -29.39 24.18 12.85
CA GLY A 516 -29.85 24.91 11.67
C GLY A 516 -29.88 24.09 10.37
N GLY A 517 -30.11 22.76 10.47
CA GLY A 517 -30.11 21.84 9.33
C GLY A 517 -28.73 21.53 8.75
N ARG A 518 -27.65 21.90 9.43
CA ARG A 518 -26.26 21.65 9.04
C ARG A 518 -25.61 20.67 9.99
N PRO A 519 -24.89 19.65 9.51
CA PRO A 519 -24.09 18.80 10.39
C PRO A 519 -22.90 19.59 10.92
N LEU A 520 -22.56 19.45 12.20
CA LEU A 520 -21.36 20.01 12.86
C LEU A 520 -21.21 21.52 12.69
N VAL A 521 -21.94 22.26 13.51
CA VAL A 521 -21.82 23.71 13.64
C VAL A 521 -21.03 24.05 14.89
N ALA A 522 -19.96 24.84 14.78
CA ALA A 522 -19.17 25.30 15.92
C ALA A 522 -19.56 26.73 16.28
N TYR A 523 -19.94 26.96 17.56
CA TYR A 523 -20.08 28.25 18.17
C TYR A 523 -18.81 28.57 18.95
N LEU A 524 -18.26 29.78 18.76
CA LEU A 524 -17.01 30.21 19.36
C LEU A 524 -17.15 31.62 19.93
N GLU A 525 -16.56 31.84 21.10
CA GLU A 525 -16.33 33.16 21.63
C GLU A 525 -15.25 33.89 20.81
N ALA A 526 -15.51 35.14 20.45
CA ALA A 526 -14.55 35.97 19.72
C ALA A 526 -13.34 36.33 20.60
N THR A 527 -12.17 36.24 20.01
CA THR A 527 -10.89 36.66 20.61
C THR A 527 -10.05 37.41 19.59
N ASP A 528 -8.90 37.97 20.01
CA ASP A 528 -7.96 38.63 19.09
C ASP A 528 -7.47 37.67 17.99
N ALA A 529 -7.48 36.36 18.27
CA ALA A 529 -7.01 35.32 17.34
C ALA A 529 -8.12 34.72 16.46
N VAL A 530 -9.39 34.85 16.85
CA VAL A 530 -10.56 34.28 16.18
C VAL A 530 -11.71 35.29 16.18
N GLN A 531 -11.82 36.06 15.12
CA GLN A 531 -12.87 37.04 14.89
C GLN A 531 -13.76 36.72 13.69
N THR A 532 -13.28 35.84 12.81
CA THR A 532 -14.00 35.44 11.59
C THR A 532 -14.04 33.91 11.41
N PRO A 533 -15.01 33.38 10.67
CA PRO A 533 -15.07 31.97 10.31
C PRO A 533 -13.80 31.45 9.63
N GLU A 534 -13.15 32.26 8.78
CA GLU A 534 -11.92 31.90 8.06
C GLU A 534 -10.76 31.67 9.04
N GLN A 535 -10.63 32.53 10.05
CA GLN A 535 -9.62 32.37 11.11
C GLN A 535 -9.88 31.10 11.94
N ALA A 536 -11.15 30.86 12.31
CA ALA A 536 -11.54 29.65 13.03
C ALA A 536 -11.22 28.39 12.21
N HIS A 537 -11.59 28.38 10.92
CA HIS A 537 -11.31 27.26 10.02
C HIS A 537 -9.80 27.01 9.84
N ALA A 538 -9.02 28.05 9.59
CA ALA A 538 -7.57 27.94 9.43
C ALA A 538 -6.89 27.33 10.67
N ARG A 539 -7.32 27.71 11.89
CA ARG A 539 -6.82 27.15 13.14
C ARG A 539 -7.23 25.67 13.32
N CYS A 540 -8.46 25.31 12.97
CA CYS A 540 -8.91 23.92 12.97
C CYS A 540 -8.09 23.08 11.97
N MET A 541 -7.86 23.56 10.75
CA MET A 541 -7.03 22.89 9.74
C MET A 541 -5.59 22.66 10.24
N ALA A 542 -5.00 23.62 10.92
CA ALA A 542 -3.66 23.50 11.51
C ALA A 542 -3.61 22.47 12.66
N ALA A 543 -4.71 22.27 13.39
CA ALA A 543 -4.81 21.31 14.49
C ALA A 543 -5.14 19.88 14.02
N LEU A 544 -5.72 19.67 12.83
CA LEU A 544 -6.21 18.38 12.33
C LEU A 544 -5.19 17.25 12.41
N ALA A 545 -3.90 17.52 12.21
CA ALA A 545 -2.86 16.49 12.27
C ALA A 545 -2.78 15.78 13.64
N ARG A 546 -3.24 16.43 14.70
CA ARG A 546 -3.30 15.88 16.07
C ARG A 546 -4.63 15.19 16.38
N HIS A 547 -5.63 15.34 15.51
CA HIS A 547 -6.98 14.81 15.65
C HIS A 547 -7.37 13.93 14.45
N PRO A 548 -6.76 12.74 14.29
CA PRO A 548 -6.88 11.93 13.08
C PRO A 548 -8.29 11.37 12.83
N THR A 549 -9.21 11.46 13.80
CA THR A 549 -10.62 11.01 13.67
C THR A 549 -11.61 12.15 13.50
N ALA A 550 -11.12 13.41 13.52
CA ALA A 550 -11.96 14.59 13.40
C ALA A 550 -11.91 15.19 12.00
N ILE A 551 -12.97 15.92 11.65
CA ILE A 551 -13.02 16.88 10.55
C ILE A 551 -13.31 18.25 11.10
N THR A 552 -13.05 19.31 10.34
CA THR A 552 -13.45 20.65 10.79
C THR A 552 -14.96 20.81 10.75
N PRO A 553 -15.56 21.66 11.60
CA PRO A 553 -16.97 22.03 11.47
C PRO A 553 -17.31 22.51 10.05
N GLY A 554 -18.51 22.18 9.60
CA GLY A 554 -19.02 22.63 8.29
C GLY A 554 -19.45 24.11 8.33
N TYR A 555 -19.64 24.68 9.54
CA TYR A 555 -20.07 26.06 9.72
C TYR A 555 -19.61 26.60 11.09
N TYR A 556 -19.23 27.85 11.11
CA TYR A 556 -18.77 28.56 12.31
C TYR A 556 -19.69 29.73 12.62
N VAL A 557 -19.93 29.94 13.90
CA VAL A 557 -20.70 31.04 14.46
C VAL A 557 -19.83 31.72 15.51
N ILE A 558 -19.39 32.94 15.22
CA ILE A 558 -18.51 33.70 16.10
C ILE A 558 -19.38 34.66 16.93
N CYS A 559 -19.39 34.49 18.22
CA CYS A 559 -20.20 35.26 19.18
C CYS A 559 -19.32 36.22 20.03
N PRO A 560 -19.85 37.33 20.50
CA PRO A 560 -19.07 38.28 21.31
C PRO A 560 -18.59 37.71 22.65
N THR A 561 -19.36 36.82 23.26
CA THR A 561 -19.06 36.13 24.53
C THR A 561 -19.67 34.73 24.52
N ALA A 562 -19.10 33.83 25.31
CA ALA A 562 -19.74 32.54 25.58
C ALA A 562 -20.83 32.68 26.64
N PRO A 563 -21.91 31.87 26.58
CA PRO A 563 -22.91 31.78 27.64
C PRO A 563 -22.38 31.05 28.88
N ALA A 564 -23.05 31.18 30.02
CA ALA A 564 -22.71 30.46 31.25
C ALA A 564 -22.80 28.93 31.09
N ASP A 565 -23.73 28.46 30.27
CA ASP A 565 -23.80 27.06 29.81
C ASP A 565 -23.58 27.01 28.30
N PRO A 566 -22.36 26.72 27.85
CA PRO A 566 -22.07 26.60 26.42
C PRO A 566 -22.79 25.43 25.71
N ALA A 567 -23.34 24.46 26.46
CA ALA A 567 -24.08 23.35 25.90
C ALA A 567 -25.51 23.72 25.48
N ASP A 568 -26.04 24.80 26.03
CA ASP A 568 -27.35 25.34 25.63
C ASP A 568 -27.20 26.19 24.35
N LEU A 569 -27.65 25.67 23.24
CA LEU A 569 -27.60 26.36 21.93
C LEU A 569 -28.38 27.68 21.96
N ALA A 570 -29.51 27.74 22.71
CA ALA A 570 -30.36 28.92 22.78
C ALA A 570 -29.77 30.05 23.62
N ALA A 571 -28.80 29.74 24.47
CA ALA A 571 -28.12 30.71 25.35
C ALA A 571 -27.02 31.50 24.62
N TRP A 572 -26.58 31.07 23.44
CA TRP A 572 -25.54 31.79 22.69
C TRP A 572 -26.07 33.13 22.16
N PRO A 573 -25.32 34.22 22.37
CA PRO A 573 -25.77 35.56 21.95
C PRO A 573 -25.75 35.67 20.41
N PRO A 574 -26.41 36.74 19.86
CA PRO A 574 -26.36 37.02 18.45
C PRO A 574 -24.93 37.06 17.92
N PRO A 575 -24.65 36.43 16.77
CA PRO A 575 -23.30 36.30 16.26
C PRO A 575 -22.75 37.62 15.68
N LEU A 576 -21.45 37.83 15.83
CA LEU A 576 -20.68 38.87 15.15
C LEU A 576 -20.43 38.52 13.69
N ALA A 577 -20.12 37.22 13.42
CA ALA A 577 -19.86 36.69 12.08
C ALA A 577 -20.28 35.23 11.98
N THR A 578 -20.67 34.82 10.80
CA THR A 578 -21.00 33.43 10.52
C THR A 578 -20.54 33.03 9.10
N GLY A 579 -20.13 31.77 8.92
CA GLY A 579 -19.71 31.28 7.61
C GLY A 579 -19.12 29.87 7.66
N THR A 580 -18.73 29.37 6.50
CA THR A 580 -18.02 28.09 6.37
C THR A 580 -16.52 28.23 6.70
N GLY A 581 -15.98 29.42 6.53
CA GLY A 581 -14.55 29.71 6.70
C GLY A 581 -13.63 29.13 5.62
N ARG A 582 -14.22 28.55 4.56
CA ARG A 582 -13.52 27.84 3.45
C ARG A 582 -13.39 28.72 2.23
#